data_88832bd6175aaa4086362c2fdd59320d
#
_entry.id   88832bd6175aaa4086362c2fdd59320d
#
_cell.length_a   1.000
_cell.length_b   1.000
_cell.length_c   1.000
_cell.angle_alpha   90.00
_cell.angle_beta   90.00
_cell.angle_gamma   90.00
#
_symmetry.space_group_name_H-M   'P 1'
#
loop_
_entity.id
_entity.type
_entity.pdbx_description
1 polymer ?
#
loop_
_entity_poly.entity_id
_entity_poly.type
_entity_poly.pdbx_seq_one_letter_code
_entity_poly.pdbx_strand_id
1 'polypeptide(L)'
;YPMKIGYYSKGKNEIDLYNCFKIPFAGFGYDHSINLSNIFNNQNTGFVQGNFNEELMLLDTDIFLKKLKDYINHMKSIENRNGWICGLGHGINKDTPEKNVHLFIENIRKEFC
;
A
#
# COMPACT_ATOMS: atom_id res chain seq x y z
N TYR A 1 16.07 -11.74 -22.66
CA TYR A 1 15.70 -11.98 -21.26
C TYR A 1 14.74 -10.87 -20.81
N PRO A 2 13.46 -11.16 -20.65
CA PRO A 2 12.52 -10.13 -20.30
C PRO A 2 12.78 -9.65 -18.86
N MET A 3 13.07 -8.35 -18.72
CA MET A 3 13.17 -7.73 -17.39
C MET A 3 11.77 -7.59 -16.77
N LYS A 4 11.66 -7.95 -15.51
CA LYS A 4 10.44 -7.73 -14.75
C LYS A 4 10.50 -6.36 -14.11
N ILE A 5 9.63 -5.46 -14.55
CA ILE A 5 9.61 -4.07 -14.11
C ILE A 5 8.29 -3.78 -13.40
N GLY A 6 8.36 -3.16 -12.23
CA GLY A 6 7.20 -2.59 -11.56
C GLY A 6 7.01 -1.13 -11.94
N TYR A 7 5.81 -0.62 -11.73
CA TYR A 7 5.47 0.76 -11.99
C TYR A 7 4.85 1.41 -10.74
N TYR A 8 5.30 2.61 -10.42
CA TYR A 8 4.72 3.44 -9.37
C TYR A 8 4.60 4.87 -9.87
N SER A 9 3.46 5.51 -9.58
CA SER A 9 3.27 6.93 -9.84
C SER A 9 2.40 7.54 -8.75
N LYS A 10 2.95 8.50 -8.04
CA LYS A 10 2.21 9.23 -7.00
C LYS A 10 1.16 10.13 -7.64
N GLY A 11 -0.03 10.18 -7.03
CA GLY A 11 -1.09 11.08 -7.44
C GLY A 11 -1.88 10.67 -8.68
N LYS A 12 -1.67 9.48 -9.22
CA LYS A 12 -2.49 8.96 -10.31
C LYS A 12 -3.84 8.50 -9.79
N ASN A 13 -4.90 8.81 -10.53
CA ASN A 13 -6.23 8.26 -10.23
C ASN A 13 -6.36 6.84 -10.82
N GLU A 14 -7.44 6.13 -10.43
CA GLU A 14 -7.65 4.75 -10.86
C GLU A 14 -7.82 4.62 -12.38
N ILE A 15 -8.42 5.61 -13.04
CA ILE A 15 -8.62 5.61 -14.48
C ILE A 15 -7.28 5.66 -15.21
N ASP A 16 -6.38 6.52 -14.76
CA ASP A 16 -5.03 6.60 -15.34
C ASP A 16 -4.28 5.28 -15.19
N LEU A 17 -4.43 4.63 -14.03
CA LEU A 17 -3.79 3.35 -13.76
C LEU A 17 -4.31 2.24 -14.67
N TYR A 18 -5.61 2.20 -14.97
CA TYR A 18 -6.17 1.20 -15.88
C TYR A 18 -5.52 1.28 -17.27
N ASN A 19 -5.18 2.47 -17.73
CA ASN A 19 -4.46 2.62 -18.99
C ASN A 19 -3.04 2.03 -18.91
N CYS A 20 -2.39 2.12 -17.73
CA CYS A 20 -1.07 1.51 -17.51
C CYS A 20 -1.13 -0.02 -17.45
N PHE A 21 -2.26 -0.61 -17.06
CA PHE A 21 -2.42 -2.07 -16.95
C PHE A 21 -2.28 -2.80 -18.30
N LYS A 22 -2.36 -2.08 -19.41
CA LYS A 22 -2.13 -2.64 -20.74
C LYS A 22 -0.66 -2.93 -21.01
N ILE A 23 0.24 -2.38 -20.20
CA ILE A 23 1.68 -2.58 -20.33
C ILE A 23 2.07 -3.78 -19.44
N PRO A 24 2.95 -4.67 -19.91
CA PRO A 24 3.29 -5.90 -19.17
C PRO A 24 4.27 -5.64 -18.01
N PHE A 25 3.84 -4.84 -17.03
CA PHE A 25 4.59 -4.66 -15.78
C PHE A 25 4.46 -5.88 -14.87
N ALA A 26 5.50 -6.15 -14.06
CA ALA A 26 5.49 -7.21 -13.07
C ALA A 26 4.50 -6.92 -11.93
N GLY A 27 4.21 -5.64 -11.69
CA GLY A 27 3.27 -5.18 -10.68
C GLY A 27 3.29 -3.67 -10.56
N PHE A 28 2.48 -3.16 -9.63
CA PHE A 28 2.30 -1.73 -9.45
C PHE A 28 2.39 -1.34 -7.97
N GLY A 29 3.03 -0.20 -7.71
CA GLY A 29 2.95 0.48 -6.42
C GLY A 29 1.88 1.56 -6.45
N TYR A 30 1.19 1.74 -5.35
CA TYR A 30 0.06 2.69 -5.25
C TYR A 30 0.26 3.62 -4.07
N ASP A 31 -0.17 4.87 -4.23
CA ASP A 31 -0.21 5.80 -3.11
C ASP A 31 -1.53 5.66 -2.33
N HIS A 32 -1.66 6.44 -1.24
CA HIS A 32 -2.80 6.34 -0.35
C HIS A 32 -4.13 6.81 -0.97
N SER A 33 -4.09 7.52 -2.10
CA SER A 33 -5.31 7.99 -2.77
C SER A 33 -6.08 6.86 -3.46
N ILE A 34 -5.45 5.71 -3.65
CA ILE A 34 -6.04 4.56 -4.33
C ILE A 34 -6.63 3.59 -3.30
N ASN A 35 -7.86 3.15 -3.54
CA ASN A 35 -8.46 2.09 -2.75
C ASN A 35 -8.04 0.73 -3.34
N LEU A 36 -7.18 0.01 -2.60
CA LEU A 36 -6.65 -1.27 -3.09
C LEU A 36 -7.72 -2.33 -3.30
N SER A 37 -8.88 -2.25 -2.62
CA SER A 37 -9.95 -3.20 -2.88
C SER A 37 -10.44 -3.15 -4.33
N ASN A 38 -10.48 -1.95 -4.91
CA ASN A 38 -10.85 -1.79 -6.31
C ASN A 38 -9.80 -2.39 -7.25
N ILE A 39 -8.53 -2.27 -6.88
CA ILE A 39 -7.43 -2.85 -7.65
C ILE A 39 -7.51 -4.37 -7.64
N PHE A 40 -7.67 -4.99 -6.47
CA PHE A 40 -7.79 -6.44 -6.37
C PHE A 40 -9.01 -7.00 -7.06
N ASN A 41 -10.11 -6.24 -7.10
CA ASN A 41 -11.35 -6.67 -7.75
C ASN A 41 -11.31 -6.55 -9.27
N ASN A 42 -10.55 -5.58 -9.81
CA ASN A 42 -10.58 -5.25 -11.24
C ASN A 42 -9.31 -5.61 -11.99
N GLN A 43 -8.16 -5.61 -11.33
CA GLN A 43 -6.87 -5.92 -11.94
C GLN A 43 -6.03 -6.74 -10.98
N ASN A 44 -5.74 -7.97 -11.36
CA ASN A 44 -5.11 -8.93 -10.46
C ASN A 44 -3.92 -9.63 -11.12
N THR A 45 -3.15 -8.91 -11.91
CA THR A 45 -1.92 -9.43 -12.49
C THR A 45 -0.72 -8.76 -11.85
N GLY A 46 0.24 -9.57 -11.40
CA GLY A 46 1.45 -9.08 -10.76
C GLY A 46 1.26 -8.69 -9.30
N PHE A 47 2.27 -8.06 -8.73
CA PHE A 47 2.22 -7.61 -7.35
C PHE A 47 1.45 -6.29 -7.21
N VAL A 48 0.93 -6.06 -6.00
CA VAL A 48 0.25 -4.83 -5.60
C VAL A 48 0.96 -4.31 -4.36
N GLN A 49 1.66 -3.20 -4.46
CA GLN A 49 2.46 -2.66 -3.37
C GLN A 49 1.85 -1.37 -2.82
N GLY A 50 1.82 -1.25 -1.51
CA GLY A 50 1.36 -0.06 -0.80
C GLY A 50 0.24 -0.42 0.15
N ASN A 51 -0.52 0.54 0.62
CA ASN A 51 -0.49 1.98 0.30
C ASN A 51 -0.89 2.78 1.55
N PHE A 52 -0.37 2.38 2.71
CA PHE A 52 -0.65 3.13 3.94
C PHE A 52 -0.16 4.57 3.76
N ASN A 53 -0.98 5.54 4.18
CA ASN A 53 -0.63 6.95 4.05
C ASN A 53 0.58 7.30 4.93
N GLU A 54 1.70 7.63 4.29
CA GLU A 54 2.96 7.96 4.96
C GLU A 54 2.86 9.16 5.89
N GLU A 55 1.93 10.08 5.63
CA GLU A 55 1.72 11.24 6.49
C GLU A 55 1.15 10.85 7.86
N LEU A 56 0.41 9.75 7.92
CA LEU A 56 -0.13 9.24 9.19
C LEU A 56 0.97 8.74 10.11
N MET A 57 2.13 8.41 9.57
CA MET A 57 3.30 8.00 10.36
C MET A 57 3.86 9.15 11.21
N LEU A 58 3.53 10.40 10.89
CA LEU A 58 3.95 11.60 11.63
C LEU A 58 3.08 11.91 12.84
N LEU A 59 1.93 11.26 12.96
CA LEU A 59 0.96 11.55 14.02
C LEU A 59 1.46 11.07 15.40
N ASP A 60 0.86 11.62 16.45
CA ASP A 60 1.05 11.07 17.78
C ASP A 60 0.72 9.58 17.79
N THR A 61 1.49 8.81 18.55
CA THR A 61 1.44 7.34 18.49
C THR A 61 0.03 6.78 18.68
N ASP A 62 -0.75 7.32 19.61
CA ASP A 62 -2.12 6.84 19.85
C ASP A 62 -3.03 7.06 18.65
N ILE A 63 -2.92 8.21 18.01
CA ILE A 63 -3.70 8.54 16.81
C ILE A 63 -3.24 7.68 15.64
N PHE A 64 -1.93 7.54 15.47
CA PHE A 64 -1.33 6.69 14.45
C PHE A 64 -1.84 5.25 14.56
N LEU A 65 -1.85 4.69 15.78
CA LEU A 65 -2.31 3.30 15.99
C LEU A 65 -3.78 3.11 15.63
N LYS A 66 -4.63 4.11 15.87
CA LYS A 66 -6.03 4.05 15.44
C LYS A 66 -6.15 4.01 13.92
N LYS A 67 -5.40 4.87 13.24
CA LYS A 67 -5.38 4.91 11.77
C LYS A 67 -4.83 3.63 11.17
N LEU A 68 -3.79 3.08 11.77
CA LEU A 68 -3.22 1.82 11.34
C LEU A 68 -4.22 0.67 11.51
N LYS A 69 -4.93 0.63 12.63
CA LYS A 69 -5.96 -0.37 12.87
C LYS A 69 -7.08 -0.30 11.82
N ASP A 70 -7.52 0.90 11.48
CA ASP A 70 -8.54 1.08 10.44
C ASP A 70 -8.04 0.55 9.10
N TYR A 71 -6.79 0.84 8.75
CA TYR A 71 -6.18 0.34 7.52
C TYR A 71 -6.08 -1.19 7.51
N ILE A 72 -5.63 -1.78 8.61
CA ILE A 72 -5.53 -3.23 8.75
C ILE A 72 -6.89 -3.88 8.59
N ASN A 73 -7.92 -3.35 9.24
CA ASN A 73 -9.28 -3.88 9.12
C ASN A 73 -9.80 -3.77 7.68
N HIS A 74 -9.51 -2.67 7.01
CA HIS A 74 -9.87 -2.51 5.60
C HIS A 74 -9.18 -3.57 4.73
N MET A 75 -7.88 -3.76 4.91
CA MET A 75 -7.14 -4.76 4.12
C MET A 75 -7.61 -6.19 4.42
N LYS A 76 -7.96 -6.48 5.67
CA LYS A 76 -8.53 -7.79 6.04
C LYS A 76 -9.90 -8.05 5.40
N SER A 77 -10.66 -7.00 5.09
CA SER A 77 -11.95 -7.14 4.42
C SER A 77 -11.84 -7.54 2.95
N ILE A 78 -10.65 -7.41 2.37
CA ILE A 78 -10.40 -7.81 0.98
C ILE A 78 -10.15 -9.33 0.98
N GLU A 79 -11.02 -10.08 0.33
CA GLU A 79 -10.95 -11.55 0.31
C GLU A 79 -9.68 -12.07 -0.37
N ASN A 80 -9.34 -11.51 -1.53
CA ASN A 80 -8.17 -11.92 -2.28
C ASN A 80 -7.12 -10.82 -2.31
N ARG A 81 -6.07 -11.02 -1.51
CA ARG A 81 -4.92 -10.12 -1.42
C ARG A 81 -3.65 -10.72 -2.04
N ASN A 82 -3.80 -11.65 -2.97
CA ASN A 82 -2.66 -12.33 -3.59
C ASN A 82 -1.73 -11.31 -4.25
N GLY A 83 -0.44 -11.43 -3.95
CA GLY A 83 0.57 -10.53 -4.48
C GLY A 83 0.66 -9.19 -3.77
N TRP A 84 -0.04 -9.00 -2.66
CA TRP A 84 0.07 -7.76 -1.90
C TRP A 84 1.41 -7.68 -1.16
N ILE A 85 2.09 -6.56 -1.36
CA ILE A 85 3.30 -6.19 -0.64
C ILE A 85 2.95 -4.98 0.23
N CYS A 86 2.84 -5.20 1.53
CA CYS A 86 2.48 -4.12 2.44
C CYS A 86 3.59 -3.09 2.54
N GLY A 87 3.21 -1.84 2.51
CA GLY A 87 4.14 -0.74 2.67
C GLY A 87 3.41 0.59 2.70
N LEU A 88 4.20 1.65 2.71
CA LEU A 88 3.67 3.00 2.64
C LEU A 88 3.36 3.37 1.19
N GLY A 89 2.48 4.34 1.02
CA GLY A 89 2.14 4.85 -0.31
C GLY A 89 3.20 5.72 -0.94
N HIS A 90 4.20 6.13 -0.17
CA HIS A 90 5.33 6.94 -0.62
C HIS A 90 6.48 6.80 0.38
N GLY A 91 7.62 7.40 0.07
CA GLY A 91 8.77 7.41 0.98
C GLY A 91 8.45 8.05 2.33
N ILE A 92 9.05 7.53 3.38
CA ILE A 92 8.84 8.01 4.74
C ILE A 92 9.44 9.41 4.92
N ASN A 93 8.71 10.27 5.65
CA ASN A 93 9.23 11.59 6.00
C ASN A 93 10.37 11.46 7.03
N LYS A 94 11.39 12.28 6.90
CA LYS A 94 12.56 12.28 7.79
C LYS A 94 12.22 12.55 9.26
N ASP A 95 11.11 13.25 9.51
CA ASP A 95 10.67 13.61 10.87
C ASP A 95 9.75 12.54 11.49
N THR A 96 9.56 11.42 10.84
CA THR A 96 8.72 10.33 11.35
C THR A 96 9.30 9.76 12.63
N PRO A 97 8.51 9.65 13.72
CA PRO A 97 8.97 9.01 14.94
C PRO A 97 9.37 7.55 14.69
N GLU A 98 10.56 7.19 15.11
CA GLU A 98 11.06 5.81 14.96
C GLU A 98 10.13 4.79 15.62
N LYS A 99 9.54 5.15 16.77
CA LYS A 99 8.56 4.32 17.46
C LYS A 99 7.39 3.93 16.56
N ASN A 100 6.88 4.88 15.77
CA ASN A 100 5.76 4.61 14.86
C ASN A 100 6.18 3.62 13.76
N VAL A 101 7.42 3.71 13.28
CA VAL A 101 7.94 2.76 12.27
C VAL A 101 7.98 1.34 12.84
N HIS A 102 8.50 1.17 14.05
CA HIS A 102 8.54 -0.13 14.71
C HIS A 102 7.14 -0.70 14.94
N LEU A 103 6.22 0.13 15.40
CA LEU A 103 4.84 -0.28 15.65
C LEU A 103 4.12 -0.65 14.36
N PHE A 104 4.38 0.06 13.25
CA PHE A 104 3.84 -0.29 11.95
C PHE A 104 4.25 -1.71 11.56
N ILE A 105 5.55 -1.99 11.61
CA ILE A 105 6.09 -3.31 11.23
C ILE A 105 5.54 -4.40 12.14
N GLU A 106 5.54 -4.18 13.46
CA GLU A 106 5.05 -5.17 14.42
C GLU A 106 3.57 -5.51 14.19
N ASN A 107 2.72 -4.49 14.02
CA ASN A 107 1.29 -4.70 13.85
C ASN A 107 0.98 -5.39 12.52
N ILE A 108 1.64 -5.01 11.45
CA ILE A 108 1.45 -5.67 10.16
C ILE A 108 1.87 -7.13 10.22
N ARG A 109 3.01 -7.43 10.81
CA ARG A 109 3.47 -8.83 10.97
C ARG A 109 2.52 -9.64 11.83
N LYS A 110 2.04 -9.07 12.93
CA LYS A 110 1.11 -9.76 13.82
C LYS A 110 -0.21 -10.11 13.12
N GLU A 111 -0.72 -9.22 12.29
CA GLU A 111 -2.05 -9.35 11.70
C GLU A 111 -2.06 -10.14 10.39
N PHE A 112 -0.96 -10.21 9.66
CA PHE A 112 -0.91 -10.80 8.32
C PHE A 112 0.14 -11.91 8.14
N CYS A 113 0.98 -12.14 9.13
CA CYS A 113 2.01 -13.19 9.05
C CYS A 113 1.79 -14.33 10.09
#